data_f4ea7d072d5afddef81b1f3bb500637f
#
_entry.id   f4ea7d072d5afddef81b1f3bb500637f
#
_cell.length_a   1.000
_cell.length_b   1.000
_cell.length_c   1.000
_cell.angle_alpha   90.00
_cell.angle_beta   90.00
_cell.angle_gamma   90.00
#
_symmetry.space_group_name_H-M   'P 1'
#
loop_
_entity.id
_entity.type
_entity.pdbx_description
1 polymer ?
#
loop_
_entity_poly.entity_id
_entity_poly.type
_entity_poly.pdbx_seq_one_letter_code
_entity_poly.pdbx_strand_id
1 'polypeptide(L)'
;MRVTRWRRLVALLPLVLVLAPAARAGTADQVGATFGLLIQDVVGAFPPAEGLVVAAEGERLFIDLTEKNGVQPGQEFSVFRKGEVFRHPITQRPLGRYEDVLGYAQIVKVHPQYSEAVFVPAEGKPAPEPEDGVRITKGRIRVAVAPATDLTKANADLRRVPFMIAHALELTKRFQVADPSTVQEHLLSQKTRSEELLVSPGKAKSSGKSLEVAGWLVPVLIERRGVIYLDITWVSAVTGTALFSRRAALTRTDSSAEQRFPWEPLPTD
;
A
#
# COMPACT_ATOMS: atom_id res chain seq x y z
N MET A 1 -81.96 40.49 8.38
CA MET A 1 -81.27 39.21 8.21
C MET A 1 -80.09 39.44 7.29
N ARG A 2 -78.85 39.49 7.81
CA ARG A 2 -77.57 39.68 7.04
C ARG A 2 -76.82 38.37 7.08
N VAL A 3 -76.61 37.72 5.92
CA VAL A 3 -75.87 36.51 5.76
C VAL A 3 -74.38 36.87 5.40
N THR A 4 -73.47 36.58 6.30
CA THR A 4 -72.02 36.84 6.13
C THR A 4 -71.37 35.67 5.37
N ARG A 5 -70.87 35.93 4.18
CA ARG A 5 -70.05 34.96 3.37
C ARG A 5 -68.64 34.92 3.88
N TRP A 6 -68.22 33.79 4.42
CA TRP A 6 -66.82 33.49 4.72
C TRP A 6 -66.08 33.08 3.44
N ARG A 7 -65.13 33.91 2.99
CA ARG A 7 -64.17 33.58 1.94
C ARG A 7 -63.02 32.78 2.57
N ARG A 8 -62.91 31.50 2.24
CA ARG A 8 -61.78 30.67 2.59
C ARG A 8 -60.57 31.06 1.65
N LEU A 9 -59.59 31.75 2.20
CA LEU A 9 -58.28 31.95 1.56
C LEU A 9 -57.50 30.64 1.67
N VAL A 10 -57.36 29.92 0.57
CA VAL A 10 -56.40 28.79 0.44
C VAL A 10 -55.07 29.41 0.13
N ALA A 11 -54.15 29.44 1.11
CA ALA A 11 -52.78 29.83 0.93
C ALA A 11 -52.02 28.68 0.23
N LEU A 12 -51.71 28.85 -1.05
CA LEU A 12 -50.79 28.01 -1.81
C LEU A 12 -49.36 28.29 -1.32
N LEU A 13 -48.82 27.41 -0.49
CA LEU A 13 -47.41 27.40 -0.13
C LEU A 13 -46.62 26.91 -1.36
N PRO A 14 -45.68 27.68 -1.93
CA PRO A 14 -44.81 27.15 -2.97
C PRO A 14 -43.81 26.15 -2.33
N LEU A 15 -43.92 24.90 -2.71
CA LEU A 15 -42.95 23.85 -2.38
C LEU A 15 -41.65 24.18 -3.18
N VAL A 16 -40.71 24.86 -2.54
CA VAL A 16 -39.37 25.07 -3.10
C VAL A 16 -38.61 23.73 -3.00
N LEU A 17 -38.64 23.01 -4.09
CA LEU A 17 -37.81 21.81 -4.26
C LEU A 17 -36.37 22.29 -4.37
N VAL A 18 -35.60 22.23 -3.26
CA VAL A 18 -34.17 22.47 -3.24
C VAL A 18 -33.55 21.27 -3.93
N LEU A 19 -33.25 21.42 -5.22
CA LEU A 19 -32.35 20.50 -5.95
C LEU A 19 -30.96 20.60 -5.30
N ALA A 20 -30.66 19.71 -4.37
CA ALA A 20 -29.29 19.53 -3.89
C ALA A 20 -28.42 19.14 -5.09
N PRO A 21 -27.33 19.87 -5.40
CA PRO A 21 -26.43 19.47 -6.46
C PRO A 21 -25.91 18.07 -6.14
N ALA A 22 -26.04 17.13 -7.06
CA ALA A 22 -25.48 15.81 -6.94
C ALA A 22 -23.97 15.98 -6.66
N ALA A 23 -23.53 15.66 -5.45
CA ALA A 23 -22.13 15.74 -5.07
C ALA A 23 -21.37 14.75 -5.95
N ARG A 24 -20.70 15.25 -6.98
CA ARG A 24 -19.75 14.44 -7.76
C ARG A 24 -18.66 14.01 -6.81
N ALA A 25 -18.39 12.71 -6.74
CA ALA A 25 -17.24 12.20 -6.00
C ALA A 25 -15.97 12.93 -6.49
N GLY A 26 -15.24 13.53 -5.55
CA GLY A 26 -13.99 14.23 -5.87
C GLY A 26 -12.95 13.25 -6.39
N THR A 27 -11.95 13.77 -7.10
CA THR A 27 -10.84 12.94 -7.62
C THR A 27 -10.19 12.10 -6.52
N ALA A 28 -10.07 12.62 -5.30
CA ALA A 28 -9.55 11.86 -4.17
C ALA A 28 -10.40 10.62 -3.84
N ASP A 29 -11.73 10.74 -3.90
CA ASP A 29 -12.63 9.61 -3.63
C ASP A 29 -12.53 8.54 -4.73
N GLN A 30 -12.40 8.97 -5.99
CA GLN A 30 -12.14 8.07 -7.12
C GLN A 30 -10.80 7.32 -6.96
N VAL A 31 -9.75 8.01 -6.48
CA VAL A 31 -8.45 7.39 -6.19
C VAL A 31 -8.59 6.35 -5.08
N GLY A 32 -9.31 6.67 -3.99
CA GLY A 32 -9.56 5.73 -2.90
C GLY A 32 -10.31 4.48 -3.37
N ALA A 33 -11.37 4.66 -4.16
CA ALA A 33 -12.14 3.56 -4.75
C ALA A 33 -11.27 2.70 -5.69
N THR A 34 -10.48 3.34 -6.56
CA THR A 34 -9.55 2.64 -7.47
C THR A 34 -8.50 1.86 -6.70
N PHE A 35 -7.95 2.44 -5.61
CA PHE A 35 -7.01 1.71 -4.75
C PHE A 35 -7.66 0.47 -4.13
N GLY A 36 -8.93 0.55 -3.74
CA GLY A 36 -9.70 -0.60 -3.25
C GLY A 36 -9.70 -1.79 -4.21
N LEU A 37 -9.67 -1.55 -5.53
CA LEU A 37 -9.54 -2.61 -6.53
C LEU A 37 -8.11 -3.19 -6.60
N LEU A 38 -7.09 -2.39 -6.32
CA LEU A 38 -5.68 -2.79 -6.36
C LEU A 38 -5.16 -3.43 -5.07
N ILE A 39 -5.92 -3.32 -3.97
CA ILE A 39 -5.43 -3.72 -2.64
C ILE A 39 -5.07 -5.20 -2.55
N GLN A 40 -5.79 -6.06 -3.26
CA GLN A 40 -5.50 -7.50 -3.27
C GLN A 40 -4.18 -7.81 -3.97
N ASP A 41 -3.82 -7.05 -5.00
CA ASP A 41 -2.51 -7.16 -5.68
C ASP A 41 -1.38 -6.73 -4.74
N VAL A 42 -1.61 -5.67 -3.94
CA VAL A 42 -0.64 -5.21 -2.94
C VAL A 42 -0.45 -6.24 -1.84
N VAL A 43 -1.53 -6.83 -1.32
CA VAL A 43 -1.46 -7.91 -0.31
C VAL A 43 -0.78 -9.14 -0.89
N GLY A 44 -1.15 -9.53 -2.11
CA GLY A 44 -0.63 -10.71 -2.82
C GLY A 44 0.86 -10.62 -3.17
N ALA A 45 1.44 -9.41 -3.22
CA ALA A 45 2.87 -9.22 -3.42
C ALA A 45 3.71 -9.65 -2.20
N PHE A 46 3.09 -9.81 -1.01
CA PHE A 46 3.78 -10.16 0.24
C PHE A 46 3.16 -11.39 0.92
N PRO A 47 3.10 -12.56 0.25
CA PRO A 47 2.61 -13.78 0.88
C PRO A 47 3.57 -14.16 2.02
N PRO A 48 3.07 -14.56 3.20
CA PRO A 48 3.92 -15.10 4.23
C PRO A 48 4.63 -16.36 3.71
N ALA A 49 5.94 -16.35 3.73
CA ALA A 49 6.76 -17.48 3.31
C ALA A 49 7.97 -17.59 4.22
N GLU A 50 8.40 -18.82 4.52
CA GLU A 50 9.60 -19.12 5.31
C GLU A 50 10.35 -20.27 4.66
N GLY A 51 11.66 -20.15 4.54
CA GLY A 51 12.56 -21.12 3.97
C GLY A 51 13.97 -20.95 4.52
N LEU A 52 14.94 -21.55 3.85
CA LEU A 52 16.33 -21.57 4.26
C LEU A 52 17.25 -21.09 3.12
N VAL A 53 18.39 -20.55 3.50
CA VAL A 53 19.53 -20.35 2.60
C VAL A 53 20.12 -21.73 2.30
N VAL A 54 20.19 -22.10 1.03
CA VAL A 54 20.82 -23.33 0.55
C VAL A 54 22.30 -23.14 0.31
N ALA A 55 22.65 -21.99 -0.29
CA ALA A 55 24.04 -21.61 -0.55
C ALA A 55 24.17 -20.08 -0.59
N ALA A 56 25.35 -19.58 -0.29
CA ALA A 56 25.74 -18.20 -0.37
C ALA A 56 27.04 -18.05 -1.16
N GLU A 57 27.06 -17.20 -2.18
CA GLU A 57 28.19 -16.93 -3.05
C GLU A 57 28.39 -15.42 -3.19
N GLY A 58 29.14 -14.82 -2.26
CA GLY A 58 29.28 -13.37 -2.19
C GLY A 58 27.93 -12.69 -1.87
N GLU A 59 27.46 -11.85 -2.78
CA GLU A 59 26.16 -11.19 -2.66
C GLU A 59 24.98 -12.03 -3.19
N ARG A 60 25.23 -13.20 -3.77
CA ARG A 60 24.20 -14.08 -4.30
C ARG A 60 23.80 -15.12 -3.27
N LEU A 61 22.49 -15.24 -3.06
CA LEU A 61 21.89 -16.28 -2.23
C LEU A 61 21.03 -17.21 -3.07
N PHE A 62 21.07 -18.48 -2.69
CA PHE A 62 20.18 -19.51 -3.19
C PHE A 62 19.28 -19.93 -2.02
N ILE A 63 17.98 -19.87 -2.21
CA ILE A 63 16.99 -20.20 -1.17
C ILE A 63 16.08 -21.33 -1.64
N ASP A 64 15.60 -22.15 -0.72
CA ASP A 64 14.76 -23.33 -0.99
C ASP A 64 13.29 -23.02 -1.30
N LEU A 65 12.96 -21.73 -1.50
CA LEU A 65 11.62 -21.28 -1.83
C LEU A 65 11.47 -21.12 -3.35
N THR A 66 10.27 -21.45 -3.84
CA THR A 66 9.93 -21.46 -5.27
C THR A 66 8.59 -20.79 -5.55
N GLU A 67 8.15 -20.77 -6.81
CA GLU A 67 6.82 -20.31 -7.19
C GLU A 67 5.70 -21.03 -6.43
N LYS A 68 5.88 -22.33 -6.10
CA LYS A 68 4.91 -23.09 -5.29
C LYS A 68 4.69 -22.51 -3.89
N ASN A 69 5.67 -21.78 -3.38
CA ASN A 69 5.61 -21.05 -2.11
C ASN A 69 5.11 -19.61 -2.28
N GLY A 70 4.67 -19.23 -3.49
CA GLY A 70 4.23 -17.88 -3.83
C GLY A 70 5.38 -16.88 -4.05
N VAL A 71 6.62 -17.39 -4.24
CA VAL A 71 7.78 -16.54 -4.50
C VAL A 71 7.76 -16.00 -5.91
N GLN A 72 8.04 -14.70 -6.05
CA GLN A 72 8.10 -14.00 -7.32
C GLN A 72 9.35 -13.11 -7.38
N PRO A 73 9.92 -12.87 -8.57
CA PRO A 73 10.99 -11.90 -8.74
C PRO A 73 10.59 -10.53 -8.19
N GLY A 74 11.56 -9.84 -7.56
CA GLY A 74 11.35 -8.54 -6.91
C GLY A 74 10.90 -8.61 -5.45
N GLN A 75 10.44 -9.75 -4.95
CA GLN A 75 10.11 -9.88 -3.53
C GLN A 75 11.35 -9.81 -2.65
N GLU A 76 11.18 -9.29 -1.44
CA GLU A 76 12.24 -9.12 -0.47
C GLU A 76 11.97 -9.94 0.78
N PHE A 77 12.95 -10.73 1.18
CA PHE A 77 12.92 -11.61 2.35
C PHE A 77 13.92 -11.12 3.40
N SER A 78 13.53 -11.15 4.68
CA SER A 78 14.49 -11.03 5.77
C SER A 78 15.32 -12.29 5.86
N VAL A 79 16.65 -12.15 5.97
CA VAL A 79 17.60 -13.23 6.22
C VAL A 79 17.97 -13.19 7.70
N PHE A 80 17.86 -14.30 8.40
CA PHE A 80 18.10 -14.33 9.84
C PHE A 80 18.78 -15.63 10.29
N ARG A 81 19.61 -15.52 11.32
CA ARG A 81 20.25 -16.66 12.00
C ARG A 81 19.52 -17.01 13.27
N LYS A 82 19.20 -18.28 13.45
CA LYS A 82 18.58 -18.79 14.69
C LYS A 82 19.69 -18.99 15.72
N GLY A 83 19.61 -18.24 16.83
CA GLY A 83 20.49 -18.34 17.96
C GLY A 83 20.02 -19.34 19.01
N GLU A 84 20.45 -19.12 20.25
CA GLU A 84 20.14 -19.98 21.39
C GLU A 84 18.66 -19.98 21.74
N VAL A 85 18.21 -21.09 22.33
CA VAL A 85 16.85 -21.22 22.87
C VAL A 85 16.76 -20.42 24.17
N PHE A 86 15.86 -19.43 24.22
CA PHE A 86 15.55 -18.77 25.47
C PHE A 86 14.40 -19.48 26.20
N ARG A 87 14.52 -19.55 27.54
CA ARG A 87 13.64 -20.31 28.40
C ARG A 87 12.99 -19.42 29.43
N HIS A 88 11.78 -19.80 29.84
CA HIS A 88 11.12 -19.13 30.96
C HIS A 88 11.97 -19.26 32.25
N PRO A 89 12.28 -18.16 32.96
CA PRO A 89 13.28 -18.18 34.06
C PRO A 89 12.87 -19.12 35.20
N ILE A 90 11.57 -19.29 35.46
CA ILE A 90 11.08 -20.11 36.57
C ILE A 90 10.80 -21.55 36.12
N THR A 91 10.06 -21.73 35.01
CA THR A 91 9.58 -23.05 34.56
C THR A 91 10.57 -23.79 33.68
N GLN A 92 11.65 -23.13 33.22
CA GLN A 92 12.65 -23.64 32.29
C GLN A 92 12.05 -24.11 30.92
N ARG A 93 10.76 -23.86 30.72
CA ARG A 93 10.08 -24.19 29.48
C ARG A 93 10.66 -23.36 28.31
N PRO A 94 11.00 -23.97 27.16
CA PRO A 94 11.46 -23.24 25.99
C PRO A 94 10.35 -22.30 25.49
N LEU A 95 10.67 -21.04 25.26
CA LEU A 95 9.75 -20.01 24.76
C LEU A 95 10.01 -19.70 23.29
N GLY A 96 11.23 -19.92 22.80
CA GLY A 96 11.62 -19.64 21.43
C GLY A 96 13.13 -19.67 21.23
N ARG A 97 13.59 -19.19 20.10
CA ARG A 97 15.01 -18.94 19.81
C ARG A 97 15.21 -17.47 19.56
N TYR A 98 16.38 -16.96 19.96
CA TYR A 98 16.82 -15.65 19.50
C TYR A 98 16.98 -15.72 17.98
N GLU A 99 16.63 -14.63 17.30
CA GLU A 99 16.82 -14.49 15.87
C GLU A 99 17.60 -13.22 15.60
N ASP A 100 18.69 -13.35 14.91
CA ASP A 100 19.53 -12.23 14.51
C ASP A 100 19.32 -11.96 13.01
N VAL A 101 18.79 -10.78 12.67
CA VAL A 101 18.58 -10.38 11.28
C VAL A 101 19.94 -9.99 10.69
N LEU A 102 20.38 -10.77 9.71
CA LEU A 102 21.64 -10.58 9.00
C LEU A 102 21.54 -9.56 7.87
N GLY A 103 20.34 -9.45 7.29
CA GLY A 103 20.08 -8.59 6.14
C GLY A 103 18.81 -9.00 5.42
N TYR A 104 18.79 -8.71 4.12
CA TYR A 104 17.63 -8.95 3.26
C TYR A 104 18.06 -9.59 1.93
N ALA A 105 17.21 -10.46 1.41
CA ALA A 105 17.41 -11.13 0.14
C ALA A 105 16.33 -10.67 -0.85
N GLN A 106 16.72 -10.00 -1.93
CA GLN A 106 15.82 -9.61 -3.01
C GLN A 106 15.85 -10.66 -4.11
N ILE A 107 14.70 -11.26 -4.40
CA ILE A 107 14.56 -12.30 -5.41
C ILE A 107 14.83 -11.72 -6.81
N VAL A 108 15.80 -12.31 -7.51
CA VAL A 108 16.13 -11.96 -8.89
C VAL A 108 15.49 -12.95 -9.86
N LYS A 109 15.56 -14.26 -9.52
CA LYS A 109 15.08 -15.31 -10.40
C LYS A 109 14.51 -16.48 -9.61
N VAL A 110 13.40 -17.03 -10.09
CA VAL A 110 12.77 -18.21 -9.52
C VAL A 110 13.00 -19.40 -10.44
N HIS A 111 13.51 -20.48 -9.88
CA HIS A 111 13.73 -21.78 -10.54
C HIS A 111 12.74 -22.81 -10.02
N PRO A 112 12.60 -23.97 -10.68
CA PRO A 112 11.65 -25.02 -10.23
C PRO A 112 11.92 -25.57 -8.82
N GLN A 113 13.18 -25.54 -8.35
CA GLN A 113 13.58 -26.16 -7.06
C GLN A 113 14.17 -25.17 -6.07
N TYR A 114 14.51 -23.95 -6.48
CA TYR A 114 15.12 -22.90 -5.63
C TYR A 114 14.88 -21.52 -6.24
N SER A 115 15.23 -20.48 -5.52
CA SER A 115 15.29 -19.12 -6.06
C SER A 115 16.64 -18.49 -5.83
N GLU A 116 17.06 -17.64 -6.78
CA GLU A 116 18.24 -16.79 -6.66
C GLU A 116 17.83 -15.42 -6.15
N ALA A 117 18.61 -14.90 -5.21
CA ALA A 117 18.42 -13.58 -4.63
C ALA A 117 19.74 -12.83 -4.52
N VAL A 118 19.66 -11.50 -4.49
CA VAL A 118 20.78 -10.63 -4.13
C VAL A 118 20.64 -10.27 -2.65
N PHE A 119 21.73 -10.48 -1.90
CA PHE A 119 21.78 -10.18 -0.48
C PHE A 119 22.18 -8.73 -0.23
N VAL A 120 21.44 -8.06 0.61
CA VAL A 120 21.75 -6.72 1.11
C VAL A 120 22.02 -6.85 2.60
N PRO A 121 23.27 -6.72 3.07
CA PRO A 121 23.62 -6.90 4.48
C PRO A 121 23.03 -5.80 5.36
N ALA A 122 22.62 -6.17 6.56
CA ALA A 122 22.39 -5.21 7.62
C ALA A 122 23.72 -4.71 8.18
N GLU A 123 23.75 -3.48 8.66
CA GLU A 123 24.98 -2.84 9.15
C GLU A 123 25.62 -3.64 10.30
N GLY A 124 26.89 -3.98 10.14
CA GLY A 124 27.66 -4.70 11.16
C GLY A 124 27.31 -6.18 11.33
N LYS A 125 26.53 -6.75 10.42
CA LYS A 125 26.13 -8.17 10.47
C LYS A 125 27.01 -9.05 9.61
N PRO A 126 27.23 -10.34 10.01
CA PRO A 126 27.98 -11.29 9.22
C PRO A 126 27.25 -11.68 7.93
N ALA A 127 27.99 -12.26 7.01
CA ALA A 127 27.41 -12.87 5.82
C ALA A 127 26.51 -14.06 6.18
N PRO A 128 25.47 -14.34 5.39
CA PRO A 128 24.62 -15.50 5.58
C PRO A 128 25.38 -16.79 5.23
N GLU A 129 24.98 -17.87 5.90
CA GLU A 129 25.50 -19.22 5.71
C GLU A 129 24.34 -20.16 5.32
N PRO A 130 24.64 -21.34 4.77
CA PRO A 130 23.63 -22.39 4.62
C PRO A 130 22.91 -22.66 5.94
N GLU A 131 21.59 -22.96 5.88
CA GLU A 131 20.67 -23.17 7.01
C GLU A 131 20.23 -21.87 7.73
N ASP A 132 20.75 -20.68 7.40
CA ASP A 132 20.14 -19.44 7.84
C ASP A 132 18.71 -19.32 7.30
N GLY A 133 17.81 -18.77 8.09
CA GLY A 133 16.40 -18.63 7.72
C GLY A 133 16.18 -17.47 6.76
N VAL A 134 15.20 -17.62 5.86
CA VAL A 134 14.68 -16.54 5.04
C VAL A 134 13.16 -16.47 5.20
N ARG A 135 12.59 -15.26 5.32
CA ARG A 135 11.13 -15.14 5.42
C ARG A 135 10.56 -13.81 4.98
N ILE A 136 9.33 -13.85 4.46
CA ILE A 136 8.39 -12.73 4.54
C ILE A 136 7.53 -12.97 5.79
N THR A 137 7.58 -12.05 6.74
CA THR A 137 6.95 -12.20 8.05
C THR A 137 5.47 -12.57 7.94
N LYS A 138 4.98 -13.43 8.84
CA LYS A 138 3.53 -13.66 9.05
C LYS A 138 2.86 -12.48 9.77
N GLY A 139 3.65 -11.65 10.43
CA GLY A 139 3.19 -10.45 11.11
C GLY A 139 2.83 -9.32 10.16
N ARG A 140 2.41 -8.19 10.73
CA ARG A 140 2.10 -6.99 9.95
C ARG A 140 3.38 -6.35 9.44
N ILE A 141 3.37 -5.95 8.17
CA ILE A 141 4.48 -5.24 7.52
C ILE A 141 4.29 -3.74 7.76
N ARG A 142 5.30 -3.09 8.32
CA ARG A 142 5.27 -1.63 8.52
C ARG A 142 5.50 -0.91 7.20
N VAL A 143 4.60 -0.01 6.84
CA VAL A 143 4.61 0.71 5.55
C VAL A 143 4.28 2.17 5.75
N ALA A 144 4.92 3.04 4.97
CA ALA A 144 4.54 4.45 4.84
C ALA A 144 3.84 4.69 3.51
N VAL A 145 2.75 5.44 3.53
CA VAL A 145 2.09 5.92 2.32
C VAL A 145 2.58 7.34 2.06
N ALA A 146 3.27 7.54 0.94
CA ALA A 146 3.74 8.85 0.54
C ALA A 146 2.57 9.76 0.12
N PRO A 147 2.70 11.10 0.25
CA PRO A 147 1.76 12.03 -0.35
C PRO A 147 1.55 11.72 -1.84
N ALA A 148 0.29 11.73 -2.27
CA ALA A 148 -0.03 11.43 -3.65
C ALA A 148 0.44 12.55 -4.58
N THR A 149 1.06 12.19 -5.70
CA THR A 149 1.53 13.12 -6.72
C THR A 149 0.55 13.20 -7.87
N ASP A 150 0.16 14.41 -8.26
CA ASP A 150 -0.66 14.65 -9.45
C ASP A 150 0.21 15.10 -10.62
N LEU A 151 0.39 14.25 -11.61
CA LEU A 151 1.04 14.55 -12.89
C LEU A 151 0.02 14.79 -14.01
N THR A 152 -1.25 14.95 -13.66
CA THR A 152 -2.31 15.28 -14.62
C THR A 152 -2.45 16.81 -14.79
N LYS A 153 -3.28 17.22 -15.74
CA LYS A 153 -3.63 18.63 -15.91
C LYS A 153 -4.73 19.12 -14.97
N ALA A 154 -5.32 18.20 -14.19
CA ALA A 154 -6.51 18.48 -13.40
C ALA A 154 -6.22 19.25 -12.10
N ASN A 155 -4.96 19.23 -11.60
CA ASN A 155 -4.55 19.82 -10.32
C ASN A 155 -5.50 19.44 -9.17
N ALA A 156 -5.74 18.14 -9.00
CA ALA A 156 -6.68 17.63 -8.03
C ALA A 156 -6.17 17.80 -6.60
N ASP A 157 -7.08 18.06 -5.64
CA ASP A 157 -6.73 18.02 -4.23
C ASP A 157 -6.62 16.56 -3.75
N LEU A 158 -5.39 16.09 -3.60
CA LEU A 158 -5.06 14.73 -3.21
C LEU A 158 -4.63 14.58 -1.74
N ARG A 159 -4.76 15.60 -0.90
CA ARG A 159 -4.29 15.59 0.50
C ARG A 159 -4.93 14.46 1.32
N ARG A 160 -6.15 14.04 1.00
CA ARG A 160 -6.86 12.94 1.68
C ARG A 160 -6.44 11.55 1.22
N VAL A 161 -5.83 11.43 0.04
CA VAL A 161 -5.49 10.13 -0.57
C VAL A 161 -4.60 9.26 0.32
N PRO A 162 -3.50 9.74 0.92
CA PRO A 162 -2.67 8.92 1.80
C PRO A 162 -3.45 8.32 2.97
N PHE A 163 -4.39 9.05 3.56
CA PHE A 163 -5.22 8.58 4.66
C PHE A 163 -6.20 7.49 4.22
N MET A 164 -6.80 7.64 3.04
CA MET A 164 -7.71 6.65 2.47
C MET A 164 -6.98 5.34 2.15
N ILE A 165 -5.79 5.44 1.54
CA ILE A 165 -4.92 4.28 1.25
C ILE A 165 -4.46 3.63 2.55
N ALA A 166 -4.00 4.41 3.53
CA ALA A 166 -3.58 3.91 4.84
C ALA A 166 -4.70 3.12 5.52
N HIS A 167 -5.90 3.67 5.58
CA HIS A 167 -7.07 2.99 6.15
C HIS A 167 -7.38 1.68 5.43
N ALA A 168 -7.38 1.68 4.10
CA ALA A 168 -7.63 0.47 3.32
C ALA A 168 -6.57 -0.61 3.57
N LEU A 169 -5.28 -0.25 3.66
CA LEU A 169 -4.20 -1.18 3.99
C LEU A 169 -4.35 -1.78 5.39
N GLU A 170 -4.72 -0.98 6.39
CA GLU A 170 -4.89 -1.45 7.77
C GLU A 170 -6.05 -2.43 7.91
N LEU A 171 -7.13 -2.24 7.16
CA LEU A 171 -8.27 -3.17 7.12
C LEU A 171 -7.86 -4.57 6.67
N THR A 172 -6.81 -4.71 5.85
CA THR A 172 -6.30 -6.02 5.43
C THR A 172 -5.63 -6.81 6.56
N LYS A 173 -5.29 -6.13 7.67
CA LYS A 173 -4.51 -6.68 8.80
C LYS A 173 -3.12 -7.20 8.40
N ARG A 174 -2.72 -7.05 7.14
CA ARG A 174 -1.40 -7.43 6.62
C ARG A 174 -0.37 -6.32 6.84
N PHE A 175 -0.83 -5.08 6.89
CA PHE A 175 0.03 -3.91 7.04
C PHE A 175 -0.22 -3.17 8.36
N GLN A 176 0.83 -2.52 8.86
CA GLN A 176 0.79 -1.49 9.88
C GLN A 176 1.28 -0.20 9.23
N VAL A 177 0.39 0.76 9.07
CA VAL A 177 0.70 1.98 8.33
C VAL A 177 1.23 3.04 9.29
N ALA A 178 2.33 3.69 8.91
CA ALA A 178 2.81 4.88 9.60
C ALA A 178 1.79 6.02 9.38
N ASP A 179 1.57 6.84 10.41
CA ASP A 179 0.62 7.95 10.30
C ASP A 179 0.95 8.87 9.12
N PRO A 180 0.01 9.10 8.18
CA PRO A 180 0.28 9.89 6.99
C PRO A 180 0.70 11.34 7.27
N SER A 181 0.25 11.93 8.39
CA SER A 181 0.67 13.28 8.79
C SER A 181 2.15 13.28 9.18
N THR A 182 2.56 12.30 9.99
CA THR A 182 3.98 12.11 10.38
C THR A 182 4.86 11.87 9.16
N VAL A 183 4.39 11.05 8.20
CA VAL A 183 5.10 10.80 6.94
C VAL A 183 5.27 12.10 6.14
N GLN A 184 4.21 12.88 6.01
CA GLN A 184 4.26 14.16 5.29
C GLN A 184 5.21 15.15 5.96
N GLU A 185 5.14 15.32 7.27
CA GLU A 185 6.04 16.20 8.04
C GLU A 185 7.50 15.78 7.88
N HIS A 186 7.76 14.46 7.96
CA HIS A 186 9.10 13.94 7.77
C HIS A 186 9.65 14.27 6.38
N LEU A 187 8.91 14.00 5.32
CA LEU A 187 9.34 14.29 3.95
C LEU A 187 9.55 15.80 3.72
N LEU A 188 8.69 16.64 4.27
CA LEU A 188 8.84 18.10 4.21
C LEU A 188 10.12 18.56 4.94
N SER A 189 10.40 18.03 6.14
CA SER A 189 11.61 18.36 6.90
C SER A 189 12.90 17.98 6.16
N GLN A 190 12.87 16.85 5.44
CA GLN A 190 13.97 16.37 4.61
C GLN A 190 14.02 17.03 3.21
N LYS A 191 13.08 17.95 2.90
CA LYS A 191 12.92 18.54 1.57
C LYS A 191 12.88 17.48 0.46
N THR A 192 12.23 16.36 0.75
CA THR A 192 12.09 15.21 -0.16
C THR A 192 10.68 15.18 -0.72
N ARG A 193 10.55 15.14 -2.05
CA ARG A 193 9.26 14.95 -2.72
C ARG A 193 8.95 13.45 -2.88
N SER A 194 7.67 13.11 -2.96
CA SER A 194 7.22 11.72 -3.10
C SER A 194 7.84 11.01 -4.32
N GLU A 195 7.99 11.72 -5.44
CA GLU A 195 8.57 11.15 -6.67
C GLU A 195 10.06 10.81 -6.50
N GLU A 196 10.75 11.51 -5.61
CA GLU A 196 12.17 11.25 -5.36
C GLU A 196 12.39 9.91 -4.67
N LEU A 197 11.37 9.37 -3.96
CA LEU A 197 11.42 8.02 -3.41
C LEU A 197 11.46 6.95 -4.52
N LEU A 198 10.94 7.24 -5.72
CA LEU A 198 10.93 6.32 -6.86
C LEU A 198 12.29 6.30 -7.60
N VAL A 199 13.04 7.40 -7.58
CA VAL A 199 14.23 7.58 -8.41
C VAL A 199 15.53 7.70 -7.62
N SER A 200 15.43 7.85 -6.29
CA SER A 200 16.59 8.04 -5.42
C SER A 200 16.61 6.99 -4.29
N PRO A 201 17.27 5.85 -4.50
CA PRO A 201 17.37 4.77 -3.50
C PRO A 201 17.88 5.26 -2.14
N GLY A 202 18.85 6.18 -2.13
CA GLY A 202 19.38 6.75 -0.89
C GLY A 202 18.34 7.48 -0.06
N LYS A 203 17.46 8.28 -0.69
CA LYS A 203 16.38 8.99 0.00
C LYS A 203 15.32 8.03 0.52
N ALA A 204 14.92 7.03 -0.27
CA ALA A 204 13.96 6.03 0.15
C ALA A 204 14.47 5.25 1.38
N LYS A 205 15.75 4.86 1.39
CA LYS A 205 16.40 4.15 2.51
C LYS A 205 16.50 5.03 3.76
N SER A 206 17.05 6.24 3.64
CA SER A 206 17.28 7.12 4.80
C SER A 206 15.96 7.51 5.48
N SER A 207 14.96 7.92 4.69
CA SER A 207 13.64 8.28 5.23
C SER A 207 12.90 7.05 5.79
N GLY A 208 13.03 5.89 5.13
CA GLY A 208 12.44 4.65 5.62
C GLY A 208 13.04 4.17 6.93
N LYS A 209 14.36 4.27 7.12
CA LYS A 209 15.05 3.98 8.38
C LYS A 209 14.55 4.90 9.51
N SER A 210 14.40 6.19 9.23
CA SER A 210 13.92 7.17 10.23
C SER A 210 12.48 6.92 10.69
N LEU A 211 11.62 6.44 9.78
CA LEU A 211 10.22 6.11 10.08
C LEU A 211 10.05 4.65 10.51
N GLU A 212 11.14 3.87 10.52
CA GLU A 212 11.16 2.43 10.84
C GLU A 212 10.17 1.62 9.99
N VAL A 213 10.06 1.91 8.70
CA VAL A 213 9.17 1.20 7.77
C VAL A 213 9.94 0.26 6.86
N ALA A 214 9.31 -0.85 6.45
CA ALA A 214 9.88 -1.81 5.51
C ALA A 214 9.78 -1.32 4.06
N GLY A 215 8.81 -0.44 3.77
CA GLY A 215 8.61 0.06 2.42
C GLY A 215 7.73 1.29 2.35
N TRP A 216 7.74 1.88 1.16
CA TRP A 216 6.94 3.02 0.76
C TRP A 216 5.88 2.59 -0.24
N LEU A 217 4.66 3.02 -0.06
CA LEU A 217 3.66 2.99 -1.10
C LEU A 217 3.53 4.39 -1.68
N VAL A 218 3.88 4.54 -2.96
CA VAL A 218 3.93 5.85 -3.64
C VAL A 218 2.81 5.91 -4.67
N PRO A 219 1.72 6.66 -4.40
CA PRO A 219 0.63 6.87 -5.33
C PRO A 219 0.93 8.04 -6.27
N VAL A 220 0.77 7.82 -7.57
CA VAL A 220 0.96 8.83 -8.62
C VAL A 220 -0.23 8.82 -9.57
N LEU A 221 -0.82 9.98 -9.83
CA LEU A 221 -1.81 10.15 -10.88
C LEU A 221 -1.12 10.56 -12.18
N ILE A 222 -1.42 9.84 -13.23
CA ILE A 222 -0.94 10.13 -14.59
C ILE A 222 -2.10 10.20 -15.57
N GLU A 223 -1.99 11.04 -16.59
CA GLU A 223 -2.96 11.12 -17.68
C GLU A 223 -2.36 10.54 -18.97
N ARG A 224 -3.08 9.63 -19.61
CA ARG A 224 -2.72 9.10 -20.92
C ARG A 224 -3.97 9.06 -21.81
N ARG A 225 -3.89 9.74 -22.94
CA ARG A 225 -4.99 9.78 -23.96
C ARG A 225 -6.34 10.17 -23.34
N GLY A 226 -6.34 11.14 -22.42
CA GLY A 226 -7.56 11.61 -21.76
C GLY A 226 -8.12 10.69 -20.67
N VAL A 227 -7.41 9.60 -20.34
CA VAL A 227 -7.76 8.72 -19.21
C VAL A 227 -6.77 8.95 -18.09
N ILE A 228 -7.29 9.18 -16.89
CA ILE A 228 -6.47 9.30 -15.67
C ILE A 228 -6.28 7.91 -15.06
N TYR A 229 -5.06 7.60 -14.70
CA TYR A 229 -4.66 6.34 -14.07
C TYR A 229 -4.07 6.63 -12.69
N LEU A 230 -4.33 5.73 -11.76
CA LEU A 230 -3.61 5.63 -10.50
C LEU A 230 -2.48 4.61 -10.68
N ASP A 231 -1.24 5.05 -10.52
CA ASP A 231 -0.07 4.20 -10.39
C ASP A 231 0.28 4.07 -8.92
N ILE A 232 0.35 2.84 -8.44
CA ILE A 232 0.81 2.52 -7.09
C ILE A 232 2.11 1.75 -7.21
N THR A 233 3.18 2.31 -6.67
CA THR A 233 4.50 1.66 -6.66
C THR A 233 4.94 1.41 -5.23
N TRP A 234 5.34 0.17 -4.94
CA TRP A 234 6.02 -0.17 -3.71
C TRP A 234 7.52 -0.03 -3.88
N VAL A 235 8.14 0.77 -3.00
CA VAL A 235 9.58 0.96 -2.94
C VAL A 235 10.08 0.40 -1.61
N SER A 236 11.09 -0.48 -1.67
CA SER A 236 11.74 -1.00 -0.46
C SER A 236 12.43 0.13 0.30
N ALA A 237 12.20 0.22 1.60
CA ALA A 237 12.95 1.12 2.48
C ALA A 237 14.34 0.57 2.82
N VAL A 238 14.63 -0.69 2.47
CA VAL A 238 15.91 -1.37 2.73
C VAL A 238 16.85 -1.23 1.54
N THR A 239 16.39 -1.63 0.34
CA THR A 239 17.18 -1.56 -0.89
C THR A 239 17.03 -0.21 -1.59
N GLY A 240 15.95 0.49 -1.37
CA GLY A 240 15.59 1.73 -2.07
C GLY A 240 15.09 1.49 -3.50
N THR A 241 14.82 0.25 -3.87
CA THR A 241 14.38 -0.14 -5.22
C THR A 241 12.86 -0.36 -5.26
N ALA A 242 12.27 -0.11 -6.42
CA ALA A 242 10.88 -0.44 -6.66
C ALA A 242 10.73 -1.97 -6.81
N LEU A 243 9.92 -2.61 -5.95
CA LEU A 243 9.69 -4.04 -5.97
C LEU A 243 8.54 -4.42 -6.90
N PHE A 244 7.48 -3.63 -6.90
CA PHE A 244 6.38 -3.81 -7.85
C PHE A 244 5.66 -2.48 -8.11
N SER A 245 4.94 -2.42 -9.21
CA SER A 245 4.01 -1.34 -9.54
C SER A 245 2.71 -1.91 -10.08
N ARG A 246 1.60 -1.23 -9.79
CA ARG A 246 0.26 -1.55 -10.33
C ARG A 246 -0.39 -0.29 -10.84
N ARG A 247 -1.11 -0.42 -11.93
CA ARG A 247 -1.84 0.67 -12.58
C ARG A 247 -3.29 0.29 -12.81
N ALA A 248 -4.20 1.20 -12.47
CA ALA A 248 -5.61 1.09 -12.82
C ALA A 248 -6.13 2.45 -13.30
N ALA A 249 -7.05 2.44 -14.25
CA ALA A 249 -7.80 3.64 -14.62
C ALA A 249 -8.67 4.08 -13.43
N LEU A 250 -8.79 5.39 -13.18
CA LEU A 250 -9.69 5.88 -12.16
C LEU A 250 -11.12 5.43 -12.47
N THR A 251 -11.76 4.85 -11.47
CA THR A 251 -13.18 4.50 -11.56
C THR A 251 -13.99 5.79 -11.68
N ARG A 252 -14.83 5.87 -12.71
CA ARG A 252 -15.86 6.91 -12.78
C ARG A 252 -16.91 6.55 -11.73
N THR A 253 -16.89 7.20 -10.60
CA THR A 253 -17.99 7.13 -9.64
C THR A 253 -19.10 8.08 -10.11
N ASP A 254 -19.77 7.73 -11.18
CA ASP A 254 -21.13 8.21 -11.42
C ASP A 254 -22.03 7.41 -10.48
N SER A 255 -22.14 7.88 -9.24
CA SER A 255 -22.98 7.26 -8.21
C SER A 255 -24.46 7.13 -8.62
N SER A 256 -24.88 7.86 -9.63
CA SER A 256 -26.20 7.75 -10.25
C SER A 256 -26.30 6.62 -11.28
N ALA A 257 -25.21 6.21 -11.93
CA ALA A 257 -25.22 5.14 -12.91
C ALA A 257 -25.08 3.74 -12.29
N GLU A 258 -24.38 3.62 -11.16
CA GLU A 258 -24.23 2.34 -10.45
C GLU A 258 -25.47 1.94 -9.63
N GLN A 259 -26.33 2.88 -9.26
CA GLN A 259 -27.59 2.60 -8.56
C GLN A 259 -28.77 2.35 -9.49
N ARG A 260 -28.59 2.34 -10.81
CA ARG A 260 -29.65 2.04 -11.75
C ARG A 260 -29.81 0.55 -11.97
N PHE A 261 -30.99 0.09 -11.67
CA PHE A 261 -31.38 -1.25 -12.12
C PHE A 261 -31.63 -1.26 -13.63
N PRO A 262 -31.35 -2.38 -14.35
CA PRO A 262 -31.52 -2.46 -15.81
C PRO A 262 -32.91 -2.12 -16.35
N TRP A 263 -33.94 -2.05 -15.47
CA TRP A 263 -35.32 -1.74 -15.79
C TRP A 263 -35.74 -0.31 -15.43
N GLU A 264 -34.86 0.52 -14.88
CA GLU A 264 -35.17 1.92 -14.61
C GLU A 264 -35.18 2.75 -15.91
N PRO A 265 -36.26 3.54 -16.15
CA PRO A 265 -36.31 4.39 -17.33
C PRO A 265 -35.21 5.46 -17.28
N LEU A 266 -34.65 5.78 -18.46
CA LEU A 266 -33.71 6.89 -18.61
C LEU A 266 -34.40 8.20 -18.18
N PRO A 267 -33.72 9.12 -17.45
CA PRO A 267 -34.28 10.45 -17.22
C PRO A 267 -34.55 11.09 -18.58
N THR A 268 -35.79 11.46 -18.79
CA THR A 268 -36.16 12.34 -19.90
C THR A 268 -35.63 13.73 -19.58
N ASP A 269 -34.80 14.28 -20.47
CA ASP A 269 -34.32 15.67 -20.46
C ASP A 269 -35.49 16.67 -20.51
#